data_468d6318aab7a2957ab416fc46879cd7
#
_entry.id   468d6318aab7a2957ab416fc46879cd7
#
_cell.length_a   1.000
_cell.length_b   1.000
_cell.length_c   1.000
_cell.angle_alpha   90.00
_cell.angle_beta   90.00
_cell.angle_gamma   90.00
#
_symmetry.space_group_name_H-M   'P 1'
#
loop_
_entity.id
_entity.type
_entity.pdbx_description
1 polymer ?
#
loop_
_entity_poly.entity_id
_entity_poly.type
_entity_poly.pdbx_seq_one_letter_code
_entity_poly.pdbx_strand_id
1 'polypeptide(L)'
;MIEKVVVFNAPPGSGKDEACKWLINKTFTYDVGDTRYSESCHHKEFKGKLFAITREIFSVSKDEWDEHYTRELKEVAWDKLNGLSPRQALIFVSEDIIKPNFSKTYFGESLAKSLYQGINIISDGGFDEEMLPVIEAVGKENILVVKIKRDGCSFEGDSRSFLNTDKLGIMETWVDNNSTLEVFFTNVVEAVEGWLNLEK
;
A
#
# COMPACT_ATOMS: atom_id res chain seq x y z
N MET A 1 5.99 16.88 -14.29
CA MET A 1 5.31 16.71 -13.00
C MET A 1 5.99 15.55 -12.30
N ILE A 2 6.23 15.66 -11.00
CA ILE A 2 6.94 14.65 -10.21
C ILE A 2 5.88 13.72 -9.63
N GLU A 3 6.11 12.40 -9.71
CA GLU A 3 5.27 11.40 -9.06
C GLU A 3 5.64 11.36 -7.58
N LYS A 4 4.69 11.68 -6.71
CA LYS A 4 4.83 11.59 -5.24
C LYS A 4 4.15 10.30 -4.76
N VAL A 5 4.76 9.62 -3.79
CA VAL A 5 4.27 8.34 -3.28
C VAL A 5 4.17 8.37 -1.76
N VAL A 6 2.97 8.14 -1.24
CA VAL A 6 2.71 7.95 0.19
C VAL A 6 2.37 6.49 0.43
N VAL A 7 3.18 5.80 1.23
CA VAL A 7 3.00 4.38 1.53
C VAL A 7 2.51 4.21 2.96
N PHE A 8 1.33 3.65 3.14
CA PHE A 8 0.86 3.25 4.46
C PHE A 8 1.42 1.88 4.83
N ASN A 9 2.17 1.85 5.93
CA ASN A 9 2.77 0.63 6.45
C ASN A 9 2.38 0.45 7.91
N ALA A 10 1.47 -0.48 8.16
CA ALA A 10 0.91 -0.70 9.48
C ALA A 10 0.30 -2.09 9.63
N PRO A 11 0.18 -2.62 10.87
CA PRO A 11 -0.45 -3.91 11.14
C PRO A 11 -1.92 -3.99 10.68
N PRO A 12 -2.47 -5.20 10.57
CA PRO A 12 -3.90 -5.38 10.38
C PRO A 12 -4.71 -4.67 11.48
N GLY A 13 -5.81 -4.01 11.11
CA GLY A 13 -6.71 -3.34 12.07
C GLY A 13 -6.24 -1.96 12.54
N SER A 14 -5.06 -1.49 12.16
CA SER A 14 -4.52 -0.19 12.61
C SER A 14 -5.16 1.04 11.96
N GLY A 15 -6.04 0.88 10.95
CA GLY A 15 -6.77 1.99 10.32
C GLY A 15 -6.18 2.48 9.00
N LYS A 16 -5.15 1.82 8.44
CA LYS A 16 -4.52 2.24 7.18
C LYS A 16 -5.49 2.35 5.99
N ASP A 17 -6.43 1.39 5.87
CA ASP A 17 -7.38 1.40 4.77
C ASP A 17 -8.35 2.59 4.86
N GLU A 18 -8.75 2.98 6.08
CA GLU A 18 -9.58 4.16 6.31
C GLU A 18 -8.80 5.46 6.05
N ALA A 19 -7.53 5.53 6.46
CA ALA A 19 -6.65 6.65 6.14
C ALA A 19 -6.51 6.83 4.61
N CYS A 20 -6.30 5.74 3.88
CA CYS A 20 -6.23 5.79 2.41
C CYS A 20 -7.53 6.28 1.78
N LYS A 21 -8.68 5.72 2.17
CA LYS A 21 -10.00 6.16 1.68
C LYS A 21 -10.27 7.64 1.96
N TRP A 22 -9.78 8.13 3.10
CA TRP A 22 -9.90 9.54 3.44
C TRP A 22 -9.04 10.41 2.53
N LEU A 23 -7.77 10.04 2.32
CA LEU A 23 -6.82 10.82 1.52
C LEU A 23 -7.17 10.86 0.03
N ILE A 24 -7.69 9.78 -0.57
CA ILE A 24 -8.05 9.76 -2.00
C ILE A 24 -9.11 10.78 -2.39
N ASN A 25 -9.86 11.30 -1.41
CA ASN A 25 -10.86 12.36 -1.61
C ASN A 25 -10.29 13.76 -1.35
N LYS A 26 -8.98 13.89 -1.10
CA LYS A 26 -8.31 15.16 -0.82
C LYS A 26 -7.56 15.65 -2.05
N THR A 27 -7.42 16.95 -2.10
CA THR A 27 -6.49 17.65 -3.00
C THR A 27 -5.45 18.33 -2.14
N PHE A 28 -4.19 18.06 -2.42
CA PHE A 28 -3.07 18.70 -1.73
C PHE A 28 -2.50 19.81 -2.59
N THR A 29 -2.14 20.92 -1.92
CA THR A 29 -1.47 22.04 -2.56
C THR A 29 -0.09 22.20 -1.93
N TYR A 30 0.96 22.20 -2.75
CA TYR A 30 2.33 22.32 -2.29
C TYR A 30 3.19 23.06 -3.33
N ASP A 31 4.33 23.57 -2.90
CA ASP A 31 5.24 24.34 -3.74
C ASP A 31 6.51 23.50 -4.02
N VAL A 32 6.99 23.50 -5.27
CA VAL A 32 8.30 22.97 -5.65
C VAL A 32 9.06 24.10 -6.37
N GLY A 33 10.06 24.66 -5.72
CA GLY A 33 10.70 25.90 -6.16
C GLY A 33 9.66 27.02 -6.28
N ASP A 34 9.61 27.69 -7.42
CA ASP A 34 8.66 28.79 -7.69
C ASP A 34 7.30 28.31 -8.23
N THR A 35 7.07 26.99 -8.31
CA THR A 35 5.85 26.42 -8.92
C THR A 35 4.94 25.86 -7.86
N ARG A 36 3.67 26.29 -7.89
CA ARG A 36 2.61 25.77 -7.03
C ARG A 36 1.82 24.67 -7.73
N TYR A 37 1.72 23.52 -7.07
CA TYR A 37 0.98 22.35 -7.52
C TYR A 37 -0.30 22.20 -6.71
N SER A 38 -1.36 21.68 -7.37
CA SER A 38 -2.62 21.31 -6.72
C SER A 38 -3.04 19.97 -7.32
N GLU A 39 -2.92 18.89 -6.56
CA GLU A 39 -3.03 17.54 -7.07
C GLU A 39 -3.95 16.65 -6.21
N SER A 40 -4.75 15.84 -6.90
CA SER A 40 -5.56 14.79 -6.28
C SER A 40 -4.73 13.54 -6.00
N CYS A 41 -5.24 12.70 -5.11
CA CYS A 41 -4.60 11.44 -4.74
C CYS A 41 -5.14 10.28 -5.57
N HIS A 42 -4.26 9.35 -5.95
CA HIS A 42 -4.58 8.13 -6.68
C HIS A 42 -4.28 6.90 -5.81
N HIS A 43 -5.28 6.08 -5.55
CA HIS A 43 -5.11 4.84 -4.79
C HIS A 43 -4.37 3.77 -5.58
N LYS A 44 -3.40 3.13 -4.94
CA LYS A 44 -2.59 2.03 -5.48
C LYS A 44 -2.42 0.92 -4.44
N GLU A 45 -2.21 -0.31 -4.92
CA GLU A 45 -1.98 -1.48 -4.07
C GLU A 45 -0.99 -2.43 -4.74
N PHE A 46 -0.02 -2.96 -3.98
CA PHE A 46 0.84 -4.06 -4.44
C PHE A 46 0.03 -5.32 -4.75
N LYS A 47 -0.91 -5.65 -3.86
CA LYS A 47 -1.78 -6.82 -3.98
C LYS A 47 -2.75 -6.77 -5.17
N GLY A 48 -3.03 -5.59 -5.72
CA GLY A 48 -3.99 -5.46 -6.82
C GLY A 48 -3.63 -6.31 -8.03
N LYS A 49 -2.35 -6.34 -8.41
CA LYS A 49 -1.86 -7.21 -9.49
C LYS A 49 -1.91 -8.69 -9.12
N LEU A 50 -1.55 -9.03 -7.88
CA LEU A 50 -1.63 -10.39 -7.37
C LEU A 50 -3.07 -10.92 -7.40
N PHE A 51 -4.04 -10.13 -6.97
CA PHE A 51 -5.46 -10.48 -7.04
C PHE A 51 -5.92 -10.75 -8.47
N ALA A 52 -5.53 -9.89 -9.42
CA ALA A 52 -5.88 -10.07 -10.82
C ALA A 52 -5.33 -11.40 -11.37
N ILE A 53 -4.04 -11.67 -11.16
CA ILE A 53 -3.40 -12.91 -11.62
C ILE A 53 -4.04 -14.14 -10.97
N THR A 54 -4.27 -14.10 -9.66
CA THR A 54 -4.89 -15.22 -8.94
C THR A 54 -6.29 -15.53 -9.48
N ARG A 55 -7.11 -14.51 -9.69
CA ARG A 55 -8.44 -14.69 -10.28
C ARG A 55 -8.40 -15.32 -11.67
N GLU A 56 -7.46 -14.88 -12.52
CA GLU A 56 -7.28 -15.46 -13.87
C GLU A 56 -6.85 -16.93 -13.80
N ILE A 57 -5.90 -17.29 -12.93
CA ILE A 57 -5.43 -18.67 -12.77
C ILE A 57 -6.58 -19.61 -12.36
N PHE A 58 -7.43 -19.16 -11.44
CA PHE A 58 -8.54 -19.95 -10.93
C PHE A 58 -9.87 -19.72 -11.64
N SER A 59 -9.90 -18.88 -12.68
CA SER A 59 -11.11 -18.53 -13.44
C SER A 59 -12.24 -17.98 -12.55
N VAL A 60 -11.88 -17.12 -11.60
CA VAL A 60 -12.80 -16.48 -10.64
C VAL A 60 -13.04 -15.03 -11.06
N SER A 61 -14.29 -14.62 -11.17
CA SER A 61 -14.65 -13.24 -11.46
C SER A 61 -14.28 -12.29 -10.31
N LYS A 62 -14.22 -10.98 -10.61
CA LYS A 62 -13.95 -9.97 -9.56
C LYS A 62 -15.02 -9.98 -8.48
N ASP A 63 -16.29 -10.09 -8.84
CA ASP A 63 -17.42 -10.03 -7.91
C ASP A 63 -17.38 -11.24 -6.96
N GLU A 64 -17.18 -12.45 -7.51
CA GLU A 64 -17.01 -13.67 -6.69
C GLU A 64 -15.81 -13.59 -5.75
N TRP A 65 -14.69 -13.01 -6.23
CA TRP A 65 -13.51 -12.79 -5.40
C TRP A 65 -13.81 -11.84 -4.24
N ASP A 66 -14.44 -10.70 -4.53
CA ASP A 66 -14.75 -9.66 -3.54
C ASP A 66 -15.72 -10.20 -2.46
N GLU A 67 -16.68 -11.06 -2.86
CA GLU A 67 -17.58 -11.76 -1.92
C GLU A 67 -16.84 -12.73 -0.98
N HIS A 68 -15.78 -13.39 -1.45
CA HIS A 68 -15.03 -14.40 -0.68
C HIS A 68 -13.76 -13.85 -0.03
N TYR A 69 -13.22 -12.72 -0.47
CA TYR A 69 -12.05 -12.10 0.15
C TYR A 69 -12.45 -11.11 1.26
N THR A 70 -13.36 -11.52 2.12
CA THR A 70 -13.77 -10.77 3.31
C THR A 70 -12.94 -11.18 4.54
N ARG A 71 -13.11 -10.46 5.65
CA ARG A 71 -12.42 -10.79 6.90
C ARG A 71 -12.77 -12.20 7.41
N GLU A 72 -14.01 -12.59 7.22
CA GLU A 72 -14.59 -13.86 7.69
C GLU A 72 -14.23 -15.04 6.77
N LEU A 73 -14.17 -14.81 5.46
CA LEU A 73 -14.06 -15.86 4.46
C LEU A 73 -12.65 -16.08 3.88
N LYS A 74 -11.77 -15.08 3.97
CA LYS A 74 -10.44 -15.16 3.33
C LYS A 74 -9.54 -16.30 3.82
N GLU A 75 -9.86 -16.89 4.98
CA GLU A 75 -9.17 -18.07 5.54
C GLU A 75 -9.97 -19.37 5.38
N VAL A 76 -11.17 -19.32 4.78
CA VAL A 76 -12.04 -20.46 4.57
C VAL A 76 -11.74 -21.08 3.22
N ALA A 77 -11.62 -22.43 3.20
CA ALA A 77 -11.42 -23.17 1.96
C ALA A 77 -12.57 -22.94 0.97
N TRP A 78 -12.24 -22.76 -0.30
CA TRP A 78 -13.19 -22.50 -1.36
C TRP A 78 -12.97 -23.45 -2.56
N ASP A 79 -14.00 -24.18 -2.96
CA ASP A 79 -13.90 -25.20 -4.03
C ASP A 79 -13.39 -24.63 -5.36
N LYS A 80 -13.77 -23.39 -5.71
CA LYS A 80 -13.27 -22.73 -6.92
C LYS A 80 -11.76 -22.47 -6.91
N LEU A 81 -11.13 -22.48 -5.74
CA LEU A 81 -9.69 -22.38 -5.57
C LEU A 81 -9.04 -23.76 -5.32
N ASN A 82 -9.67 -24.85 -5.79
CA ASN A 82 -9.22 -26.24 -5.57
C ASN A 82 -9.06 -26.58 -4.08
N GLY A 83 -9.96 -26.06 -3.23
CA GLY A 83 -9.94 -26.29 -1.79
C GLY A 83 -8.97 -25.38 -1.01
N LEU A 84 -8.24 -24.50 -1.67
CA LEU A 84 -7.46 -23.47 -0.99
C LEU A 84 -8.38 -22.36 -0.46
N SER A 85 -7.98 -21.72 0.63
CA SER A 85 -8.60 -20.45 1.01
C SER A 85 -8.10 -19.32 0.08
N PRO A 86 -8.82 -18.19 -0.03
CA PRO A 86 -8.35 -17.03 -0.78
C PRO A 86 -6.94 -16.58 -0.40
N ARG A 87 -6.58 -16.57 0.89
CA ARG A 87 -5.23 -16.24 1.34
C ARG A 87 -4.20 -17.28 0.88
N GLN A 88 -4.51 -18.58 0.99
CA GLN A 88 -3.61 -19.64 0.52
C GLN A 88 -3.39 -19.60 -0.98
N ALA A 89 -4.44 -19.30 -1.76
CA ALA A 89 -4.32 -19.11 -3.21
C ALA A 89 -3.40 -17.94 -3.57
N LEU A 90 -3.50 -16.81 -2.85
CA LEU A 90 -2.59 -15.67 -3.05
C LEU A 90 -1.13 -16.03 -2.73
N ILE A 91 -0.90 -16.75 -1.62
CA ILE A 91 0.45 -17.19 -1.24
C ILE A 91 1.01 -18.13 -2.31
N PHE A 92 0.24 -19.13 -2.73
CA PHE A 92 0.63 -20.06 -3.80
C PHE A 92 1.00 -19.33 -5.09
N VAL A 93 0.15 -18.41 -5.55
CA VAL A 93 0.42 -17.65 -6.77
C VAL A 93 1.64 -16.74 -6.63
N SER A 94 1.80 -16.08 -5.49
CA SER A 94 2.94 -15.19 -5.24
C SER A 94 4.24 -15.96 -5.11
N GLU A 95 4.29 -16.95 -4.19
CA GLU A 95 5.55 -17.57 -3.76
C GLU A 95 5.98 -18.75 -4.64
N ASP A 96 5.00 -19.51 -5.17
CA ASP A 96 5.31 -20.73 -5.93
C ASP A 96 5.23 -20.51 -7.44
N ILE A 97 4.48 -19.50 -7.92
CA ILE A 97 4.35 -19.25 -9.35
C ILE A 97 5.11 -17.98 -9.78
N ILE A 98 4.77 -16.81 -9.21
CA ILE A 98 5.27 -15.53 -9.76
C ILE A 98 6.72 -15.28 -9.37
N LYS A 99 7.04 -15.25 -8.09
CA LYS A 99 8.40 -14.88 -7.63
C LYS A 99 9.50 -15.82 -8.18
N PRO A 100 9.32 -17.16 -8.20
CA PRO A 100 10.34 -18.06 -8.72
C PRO A 100 10.57 -17.97 -10.24
N ASN A 101 9.52 -17.64 -11.01
CA ASN A 101 9.56 -17.68 -12.47
C ASN A 101 9.76 -16.31 -13.13
N PHE A 102 9.56 -15.22 -12.40
CA PHE A 102 9.69 -13.86 -12.93
C PHE A 102 10.71 -13.05 -12.11
N SER A 103 10.28 -12.49 -10.96
CA SER A 103 11.14 -11.67 -10.10
C SER A 103 10.59 -11.62 -8.69
N LYS A 104 11.47 -11.55 -7.68
CA LYS A 104 11.07 -11.28 -6.29
C LYS A 104 10.44 -9.90 -6.13
N THR A 105 10.76 -8.97 -7.03
CA THR A 105 10.27 -7.59 -7.07
C THR A 105 9.08 -7.39 -8.02
N TYR A 106 8.55 -8.45 -8.60
CA TYR A 106 7.51 -8.39 -9.65
C TYR A 106 6.32 -7.49 -9.33
N PHE A 107 5.79 -7.58 -8.10
CA PHE A 107 4.63 -6.77 -7.70
C PHE A 107 5.02 -5.29 -7.54
N GLY A 108 6.21 -5.00 -7.04
CA GLY A 108 6.78 -3.66 -6.99
C GLY A 108 7.00 -3.07 -8.39
N GLU A 109 7.55 -3.85 -9.32
CA GLU A 109 7.73 -3.43 -10.73
C GLU A 109 6.39 -3.14 -11.41
N SER A 110 5.39 -3.99 -11.15
CA SER A 110 4.04 -3.80 -11.69
C SER A 110 3.37 -2.54 -11.13
N LEU A 111 3.54 -2.28 -9.83
CA LEU A 111 3.01 -1.08 -9.18
C LEU A 111 3.73 0.17 -9.70
N ALA A 112 5.05 0.18 -9.78
CA ALA A 112 5.85 1.29 -10.29
C ALA A 112 5.39 1.73 -11.69
N LYS A 113 5.15 0.77 -12.61
CA LYS A 113 4.63 1.04 -13.96
C LYS A 113 3.19 1.58 -13.97
N SER A 114 2.46 1.48 -12.89
CA SER A 114 1.06 1.92 -12.77
C SER A 114 0.90 3.26 -12.06
N LEU A 115 1.98 3.88 -11.61
CA LEU A 115 1.92 5.17 -10.93
C LEU A 115 1.40 6.25 -11.87
N TYR A 116 0.64 7.20 -11.31
CA TYR A 116 0.18 8.39 -12.02
C TYR A 116 1.02 9.59 -11.64
N GLN A 117 1.07 10.57 -12.51
CA GLN A 117 1.57 11.89 -12.17
C GLN A 117 0.73 12.47 -11.02
N GLY A 118 1.39 13.09 -10.04
CA GLY A 118 0.76 13.55 -8.82
C GLY A 118 0.97 12.63 -7.62
N ILE A 119 0.02 12.57 -6.71
CA ILE A 119 0.17 11.86 -5.43
C ILE A 119 -0.44 10.47 -5.50
N ASN A 120 0.40 9.44 -5.36
CA ASN A 120 -0.03 8.05 -5.31
C ASN A 120 -0.06 7.56 -3.86
N ILE A 121 -1.22 7.06 -3.40
CA ILE A 121 -1.41 6.52 -2.04
C ILE A 121 -1.42 5.00 -2.09
N ILE A 122 -0.42 4.36 -1.50
CA ILE A 122 -0.29 2.90 -1.43
C ILE A 122 -0.77 2.41 -0.07
N SER A 123 -1.78 1.54 -0.05
CA SER A 123 -2.45 1.12 1.18
C SER A 123 -1.88 -0.13 1.85
N ASP A 124 -0.96 -0.85 1.22
CA ASP A 124 -0.57 -2.20 1.65
C ASP A 124 0.95 -2.47 1.65
N GLY A 125 1.76 -1.43 1.80
CA GLY A 125 3.21 -1.60 1.97
C GLY A 125 3.58 -2.50 3.14
N GLY A 126 4.60 -3.34 2.98
CA GLY A 126 5.02 -4.27 4.03
C GLY A 126 6.19 -5.19 3.68
N PHE A 127 6.73 -5.06 2.46
CA PHE A 127 7.92 -5.80 2.02
C PHE A 127 8.95 -4.85 1.42
N ASP A 128 10.16 -4.85 1.98
CA ASP A 128 11.26 -3.99 1.53
C ASP A 128 11.57 -4.19 0.04
N GLU A 129 11.53 -5.44 -0.43
CA GLU A 129 11.84 -5.79 -1.82
C GLU A 129 10.86 -5.16 -2.83
N GLU A 130 9.59 -5.05 -2.46
CA GLU A 130 8.56 -4.45 -3.32
C GLU A 130 8.74 -2.94 -3.47
N MET A 131 9.40 -2.30 -2.49
CA MET A 131 9.70 -0.88 -2.54
C MET A 131 10.84 -0.52 -3.49
N LEU A 132 11.77 -1.44 -3.77
CA LEU A 132 12.95 -1.13 -4.59
C LEU A 132 12.60 -0.61 -5.99
N PRO A 133 11.70 -1.24 -6.78
CA PRO A 133 11.31 -0.71 -8.09
C PRO A 133 10.53 0.62 -8.00
N VAL A 134 9.78 0.85 -6.93
CA VAL A 134 9.08 2.12 -6.71
C VAL A 134 10.10 3.24 -6.46
N ILE A 135 11.11 2.96 -5.62
CA ILE A 135 12.20 3.90 -5.34
C ILE A 135 12.98 4.24 -6.62
N GLU A 136 13.26 3.22 -7.45
CA GLU A 136 13.96 3.42 -8.73
C GLU A 136 13.14 4.30 -9.70
N ALA A 137 11.82 4.12 -9.70
CA ALA A 137 10.93 4.87 -10.60
C ALA A 137 10.77 6.35 -10.23
N VAL A 138 10.60 6.66 -8.94
CA VAL A 138 10.23 8.02 -8.51
C VAL A 138 11.32 8.78 -7.76
N GLY A 139 12.38 8.10 -7.29
CA GLY A 139 13.41 8.67 -6.42
C GLY A 139 13.01 8.62 -4.93
N LYS A 140 14.02 8.49 -4.07
CA LYS A 140 13.85 8.32 -2.61
C LYS A 140 13.17 9.52 -1.96
N GLU A 141 13.50 10.70 -2.41
CA GLU A 141 12.99 12.00 -1.95
C GLU A 141 11.48 12.16 -2.21
N ASN A 142 10.94 11.42 -3.16
CA ASN A 142 9.54 11.48 -3.56
C ASN A 142 8.67 10.43 -2.85
N ILE A 143 9.19 9.78 -1.79
CA ILE A 143 8.48 8.74 -1.05
C ILE A 143 8.39 9.10 0.44
N LEU A 144 7.16 9.05 0.96
CA LEU A 144 6.88 9.09 2.40
C LEU A 144 6.26 7.78 2.84
N VAL A 145 6.82 7.14 3.88
CA VAL A 145 6.19 6.01 4.56
C VAL A 145 5.46 6.52 5.81
N VAL A 146 4.15 6.34 5.84
CA VAL A 146 3.32 6.64 7.01
C VAL A 146 3.11 5.36 7.80
N LYS A 147 3.80 5.23 8.93
CA LYS A 147 3.65 4.13 9.87
C LYS A 147 2.56 4.46 10.88
N ILE A 148 1.58 3.56 11.06
CA ILE A 148 0.48 3.80 12.00
C ILE A 148 0.68 2.91 13.23
N LYS A 149 0.62 3.54 14.40
CA LYS A 149 0.59 2.87 15.70
C LYS A 149 -0.83 2.87 16.23
N ARG A 150 -1.31 1.68 16.65
CA ARG A 150 -2.59 1.51 17.33
C ARG A 150 -2.46 0.42 18.37
N ASP A 151 -2.95 0.66 19.56
CA ASP A 151 -2.91 -0.29 20.67
C ASP A 151 -3.69 -1.57 20.30
N GLY A 152 -3.14 -2.71 20.65
CA GLY A 152 -3.69 -4.02 20.31
C GLY A 152 -3.50 -4.46 18.85
N CYS A 153 -2.83 -3.67 18.01
CA CYS A 153 -2.48 -4.05 16.65
C CYS A 153 -0.99 -4.38 16.53
N SER A 154 -0.67 -5.56 15.96
CA SER A 154 0.70 -6.00 15.72
C SER A 154 0.80 -6.76 14.40
N PHE A 155 2.02 -6.99 13.92
CA PHE A 155 2.29 -7.89 12.79
C PHE A 155 2.44 -9.35 13.20
N GLU A 156 2.14 -9.70 14.45
CA GLU A 156 2.18 -11.09 14.91
C GLU A 156 1.25 -11.96 14.07
N GLY A 157 1.81 -13.03 13.48
CA GLY A 157 1.08 -13.90 12.55
C GLY A 157 0.83 -13.33 11.14
N ASP A 158 1.38 -12.16 10.81
CA ASP A 158 1.36 -11.58 9.45
C ASP A 158 2.74 -11.80 8.79
N SER A 159 2.76 -12.03 7.48
CA SER A 159 4.01 -12.14 6.70
C SER A 159 4.72 -10.80 6.49
N ARG A 160 4.02 -9.69 6.70
CA ARG A 160 4.54 -8.33 6.57
C ARG A 160 5.18 -7.85 7.86
N SER A 161 5.94 -6.78 7.74
CA SER A 161 6.54 -6.06 8.87
C SER A 161 6.54 -4.55 8.61
N PHE A 162 7.02 -3.79 9.58
CA PHE A 162 7.39 -2.41 9.29
C PHE A 162 8.55 -2.38 8.30
N LEU A 163 8.42 -1.54 7.27
CA LEU A 163 9.47 -1.31 6.28
C LEU A 163 10.73 -0.77 6.97
N ASN A 164 11.88 -1.27 6.55
CA ASN A 164 13.17 -0.76 7.00
C ASN A 164 13.54 0.50 6.19
N THR A 165 12.95 1.62 6.56
CA THR A 165 13.09 2.90 5.87
C THR A 165 14.51 3.44 5.89
N ASP A 166 15.28 3.17 6.95
CA ASP A 166 16.71 3.52 7.02
C ASP A 166 17.51 2.79 5.94
N LYS A 167 17.31 1.47 5.81
CA LYS A 167 17.98 0.65 4.78
C LYS A 167 17.57 1.08 3.38
N LEU A 168 16.29 1.42 3.18
CA LEU A 168 15.76 1.88 1.89
C LEU A 168 16.18 3.33 1.58
N GLY A 169 16.54 4.11 2.60
CA GLY A 169 16.93 5.52 2.48
C GLY A 169 15.75 6.42 2.11
N ILE A 170 14.54 6.10 2.57
CA ILE A 170 13.31 6.84 2.33
C ILE A 170 12.77 7.44 3.64
N MET A 171 12.00 8.51 3.51
CA MET A 171 11.45 9.22 4.67
C MET A 171 10.31 8.43 5.31
N GLU A 172 10.24 8.48 6.65
CA GLU A 172 9.09 7.94 7.41
C GLU A 172 8.53 8.97 8.39
N THR A 173 7.27 8.76 8.72
CA THR A 173 6.61 9.43 9.83
C THR A 173 5.69 8.46 10.56
N TRP A 174 5.44 8.73 11.85
CA TRP A 174 4.56 7.92 12.68
C TRP A 174 3.28 8.68 13.00
N VAL A 175 2.14 8.01 12.82
CA VAL A 175 0.82 8.54 13.18
C VAL A 175 0.18 7.61 14.21
N ASP A 176 -0.26 8.19 15.32
CA ASP A 176 -0.99 7.48 16.37
C ASP A 176 -2.48 7.41 16.03
N ASN A 177 -3.09 6.22 16.19
CA ASN A 177 -4.52 5.98 15.99
C ASN A 177 -5.17 5.40 17.26
N ASN A 178 -4.90 6.02 18.40
CA ASN A 178 -5.51 5.66 19.70
C ASN A 178 -6.54 6.71 20.19
N SER A 179 -6.86 7.69 19.35
CA SER A 179 -7.82 8.74 19.64
C SER A 179 -9.07 8.62 18.77
N THR A 180 -9.80 9.72 18.52
CA THR A 180 -10.96 9.75 17.63
C THR A 180 -10.53 9.66 16.16
N LEU A 181 -11.45 9.20 15.30
CA LEU A 181 -11.20 9.17 13.84
C LEU A 181 -10.86 10.55 13.28
N GLU A 182 -11.49 11.61 13.80
CA GLU A 182 -11.23 12.97 13.34
C GLU A 182 -9.78 13.39 13.63
N VAL A 183 -9.30 13.16 14.86
CA VAL A 183 -7.91 13.42 15.24
C VAL A 183 -6.95 12.57 14.40
N PHE A 184 -7.26 11.29 14.21
CA PHE A 184 -6.44 10.41 13.38
C PHE A 184 -6.31 10.93 11.95
N PHE A 185 -7.42 11.29 11.31
CA PHE A 185 -7.39 11.82 9.95
C PHE A 185 -6.68 13.16 9.84
N THR A 186 -6.84 14.04 10.84
CA THR A 186 -6.09 15.29 10.91
C THR A 186 -4.59 15.02 10.95
N ASN A 187 -4.13 14.15 11.84
CA ASN A 187 -2.71 13.79 11.96
C ASN A 187 -2.15 13.18 10.67
N VAL A 188 -2.94 12.36 9.97
CA VAL A 188 -2.54 11.80 8.67
C VAL A 188 -2.37 12.88 7.61
N VAL A 189 -3.31 13.83 7.52
CA VAL A 189 -3.23 14.94 6.57
C VAL A 189 -2.02 15.83 6.89
N GLU A 190 -1.84 16.23 8.14
CA GLU A 190 -0.70 17.04 8.58
C GLU A 190 0.65 16.39 8.29
N ALA A 191 0.75 15.06 8.45
CA ALA A 191 1.96 14.30 8.12
C ALA A 191 2.28 14.37 6.63
N VAL A 192 1.28 14.22 5.75
CA VAL A 192 1.47 14.31 4.30
C VAL A 192 1.76 15.75 3.86
N GLU A 193 1.02 16.74 4.36
CA GLU A 193 1.24 18.16 4.07
C GLU A 193 2.62 18.64 4.54
N GLY A 194 3.03 18.22 5.74
CA GLY A 194 4.35 18.51 6.28
C GLY A 194 5.45 18.01 5.35
N TRP A 195 5.35 16.77 4.89
CA TRP A 195 6.30 16.18 3.94
C TRP A 195 6.31 16.90 2.59
N LEU A 196 5.15 17.17 2.00
CA LEU A 196 5.03 17.85 0.71
C LEU A 196 5.65 19.27 0.74
N ASN A 197 5.73 19.89 1.92
CA ASN A 197 6.28 21.22 2.11
C ASN A 197 7.74 21.25 2.62
N LEU A 198 8.41 20.08 2.78
CA LEU A 198 9.83 20.02 3.18
C LEU A 198 10.80 20.43 2.06
N GLU A 199 10.36 20.43 0.81
CA GLU A 199 11.19 20.74 -0.36
C GLU A 199 11.23 22.24 -0.70
N LYS A 200 11.12 23.12 0.30
CA LYS A 200 11.25 24.58 0.12
C LYS A 200 12.70 25.04 0.18
#